data_5de883ffbee0b6d77573895a082136b0
#
_entry.id   5de883ffbee0b6d77573895a082136b0
#
_cell.length_a   1.000
_cell.length_b   1.000
_cell.length_c   1.000
_cell.angle_alpha   90.00
_cell.angle_beta   90.00
_cell.angle_gamma   90.00
#
_symmetry.space_group_name_H-M   'P 1'
#
loop_
_entity.id
_entity.type
_entity.pdbx_description
1 polymer ?
#
loop_
_entity_poly.entity_id
_entity_poly.type
_entity_poly.pdbx_seq_one_letter_code
_entity_poly.pdbx_strand_id
1 'polypeptide(L)'
;MKRNLFWIAALAAVLVSCGPRQGKERVTDVQAHRGGMGLYPEESLEAMLNAVNLGVNTLEMDLCISGDKKVVLSHDKYFHPRYASYPDGTPVLEGDPRTYLYDLPYSEIAKYDVGSKPNPGWPEKKCLPCVKRLASEVIGAVEAYTAEKGLPPMKYNIEIKSDPDYDGGIEGVNWPEYHEFTDLCMAMLDSLQLGDRLIIQCFDERALNYIHEKYPGHTLAYLLEGYETDVEEAMSKLTFTPEWLSPEHSNVNEELMQYAHDHGMKVVTWTVDDKDEMRRLIGLGVEAIISNYPDRLLEVVNEYPLK
;
A
#
# COMPACT_ATOMS: atom_id res chain seq x y z
N MET A 1 -3.97 -22.73 77.96
CA MET A 1 -3.57 -23.04 76.61
C MET A 1 -4.59 -22.39 75.66
N LYS A 2 -4.27 -21.24 75.04
CA LYS A 2 -5.14 -20.52 74.11
C LYS A 2 -4.58 -20.75 72.70
N ARG A 3 -5.33 -21.40 71.81
CA ARG A 3 -4.98 -21.63 70.42
C ARG A 3 -5.49 -20.44 69.59
N ASN A 4 -4.55 -19.67 69.03
CA ASN A 4 -4.84 -18.62 68.05
C ASN A 4 -5.06 -19.22 66.71
N LEU A 5 -6.26 -19.04 66.13
CA LEU A 5 -6.62 -19.38 64.78
C LEU A 5 -6.28 -18.18 63.87
N PHE A 6 -5.28 -18.29 63.02
CA PHE A 6 -5.01 -17.32 61.98
C PHE A 6 -5.91 -17.61 60.75
N TRP A 7 -6.76 -16.68 60.42
CA TRP A 7 -7.49 -16.67 59.13
C TRP A 7 -6.62 -16.06 58.06
N ILE A 8 -6.22 -16.82 57.07
CA ILE A 8 -5.59 -16.33 55.85
C ILE A 8 -6.73 -16.00 54.88
N ALA A 9 -6.97 -14.69 54.67
CA ALA A 9 -7.85 -14.21 53.61
C ALA A 9 -7.10 -14.30 52.27
N ALA A 10 -7.50 -15.23 51.41
CA ALA A 10 -7.02 -15.28 50.03
C ALA A 10 -7.69 -14.16 49.19
N LEU A 11 -6.93 -13.15 48.83
CA LEU A 11 -7.37 -12.12 47.90
C LEU A 11 -7.28 -12.70 46.48
N ALA A 12 -8.43 -13.09 45.93
CA ALA A 12 -8.52 -13.46 44.51
C ALA A 12 -8.45 -12.19 43.67
N ALA A 13 -7.29 -11.94 43.06
CA ALA A 13 -7.14 -10.89 42.04
C ALA A 13 -7.89 -11.33 40.77
N VAL A 14 -9.03 -10.74 40.50
CA VAL A 14 -9.73 -10.87 39.22
C VAL A 14 -8.94 -10.04 38.20
N LEU A 15 -8.11 -10.72 37.41
CA LEU A 15 -7.52 -10.16 36.20
C LEU A 15 -8.67 -9.99 35.19
N VAL A 16 -9.23 -8.78 35.15
CA VAL A 16 -10.06 -8.36 34.04
C VAL A 16 -9.13 -8.21 32.84
N SER A 17 -9.10 -9.22 31.99
CA SER A 17 -8.51 -9.17 30.66
C SER A 17 -9.32 -8.13 29.86
N CYS A 18 -8.83 -6.90 29.78
CA CYS A 18 -9.25 -5.96 28.75
C CYS A 18 -8.66 -6.45 27.42
N GLY A 19 -9.36 -7.38 26.77
CA GLY A 19 -9.15 -7.60 25.33
C GLY A 19 -9.44 -6.30 24.58
N PRO A 20 -8.78 -6.06 23.45
CA PRO A 20 -9.07 -4.87 22.64
C PRO A 20 -10.58 -4.86 22.36
N ARG A 21 -11.26 -3.76 22.69
CA ARG A 21 -12.64 -3.54 22.25
C ARG A 21 -12.59 -3.59 20.73
N GLN A 22 -13.22 -4.60 20.12
CA GLN A 22 -13.55 -4.57 18.70
C GLN A 22 -14.42 -3.32 18.49
N GLY A 23 -13.80 -2.25 18.02
CA GLY A 23 -14.53 -1.07 17.56
C GLY A 23 -15.38 -1.50 16.36
N LYS A 24 -16.52 -0.87 16.18
CA LYS A 24 -17.32 -1.06 14.96
C LYS A 24 -16.44 -0.67 13.75
N GLU A 25 -16.39 -1.53 12.76
CA GLU A 25 -15.59 -1.32 11.54
C GLU A 25 -16.41 -0.57 10.48
N ARG A 26 -15.71 0.16 9.61
CA ARG A 26 -16.32 0.76 8.43
C ARG A 26 -16.82 -0.31 7.48
N VAL A 27 -17.81 0.04 6.67
CA VAL A 27 -18.39 -0.86 5.65
C VAL A 27 -17.36 -1.24 4.59
N THR A 28 -16.41 -0.35 4.29
CA THR A 28 -15.34 -0.50 3.30
C THR A 28 -14.04 0.04 3.88
N ASP A 29 -12.93 -0.67 3.66
CA ASP A 29 -11.58 -0.26 4.06
C ASP A 29 -11.13 0.91 3.18
N VAL A 30 -10.69 2.00 3.81
CA VAL A 30 -10.21 3.21 3.13
C VAL A 30 -8.71 3.12 2.98
N GLN A 31 -8.25 2.99 1.74
CA GLN A 31 -6.83 2.88 1.40
C GLN A 31 -6.32 4.17 0.74
N ALA A 32 -5.26 4.74 1.30
CA ALA A 32 -4.65 5.97 0.80
C ALA A 32 -3.60 5.64 -0.27
N HIS A 33 -3.94 5.82 -1.57
CA HIS A 33 -3.07 5.58 -2.72
C HIS A 33 -1.80 6.41 -2.61
N ARG A 34 -0.64 5.75 -2.50
CA ARG A 34 0.68 6.38 -2.29
C ARG A 34 0.67 7.40 -1.15
N GLY A 35 -0.09 7.10 -0.08
CA GLY A 35 -0.31 7.99 1.05
C GLY A 35 -1.34 9.10 0.83
N GLY A 36 -2.08 9.11 -0.27
CA GLY A 36 -3.04 10.16 -0.65
C GLY A 36 -2.40 11.20 -1.56
N MET A 37 -1.95 10.77 -2.73
CA MET A 37 -1.17 11.58 -3.68
C MET A 37 -1.90 12.78 -4.25
N GLY A 38 -3.21 12.86 -4.13
CA GLY A 38 -4.00 14.05 -4.50
C GLY A 38 -3.79 15.22 -3.53
N LEU A 39 -3.34 14.95 -2.29
CA LEU A 39 -3.20 15.92 -1.21
C LEU A 39 -1.74 16.28 -0.87
N TYR A 40 -0.83 15.31 -0.97
CA TYR A 40 0.59 15.43 -0.64
C TYR A 40 1.48 14.79 -1.71
N PRO A 41 2.80 15.06 -1.73
CA PRO A 41 3.72 14.36 -2.63
C PRO A 41 3.63 12.85 -2.41
N GLU A 42 3.42 12.11 -3.49
CA GLU A 42 3.27 10.66 -3.47
C GLU A 42 4.48 9.96 -2.85
N GLU A 43 4.25 8.81 -2.20
CA GLU A 43 5.29 7.98 -1.60
C GLU A 43 6.14 8.69 -0.54
N SER A 44 5.68 9.84 -0.04
CA SER A 44 6.41 10.59 0.97
C SER A 44 5.95 10.23 2.40
N LEU A 45 6.86 10.38 3.37
CA LEU A 45 6.50 10.24 4.78
C LEU A 45 5.37 11.22 5.17
N GLU A 46 5.41 12.41 4.61
CA GLU A 46 4.44 13.47 4.84
C GLU A 46 3.03 13.07 4.36
N ALA A 47 2.93 12.39 3.21
CA ALA A 47 1.67 11.84 2.71
C ALA A 47 1.15 10.73 3.63
N MET A 48 2.01 9.79 4.02
CA MET A 48 1.65 8.69 4.90
C MET A 48 1.16 9.19 6.26
N LEU A 49 1.88 10.13 6.89
CA LEU A 49 1.46 10.70 8.17
C LEU A 49 0.18 11.54 8.06
N ASN A 50 -0.03 12.23 6.92
CA ASN A 50 -1.31 12.89 6.67
C ASN A 50 -2.46 11.89 6.60
N ALA A 51 -2.30 10.79 5.88
CA ALA A 51 -3.31 9.74 5.76
C ALA A 51 -3.62 9.10 7.14
N VAL A 52 -2.59 8.83 7.96
CA VAL A 52 -2.77 8.38 9.35
C VAL A 52 -3.62 9.39 10.15
N ASN A 53 -3.32 10.69 10.05
CA ASN A 53 -4.06 11.73 10.77
C ASN A 53 -5.49 11.91 10.27
N LEU A 54 -5.78 11.65 9.00
CA LEU A 54 -7.13 11.58 8.47
C LEU A 54 -7.91 10.38 9.03
N GLY A 55 -7.21 9.35 9.49
CA GLY A 55 -7.80 8.16 10.07
C GLY A 55 -8.20 7.12 9.02
N VAL A 56 -7.42 6.96 7.96
CA VAL A 56 -7.59 5.86 6.98
C VAL A 56 -7.34 4.49 7.66
N ASN A 57 -7.76 3.42 7.01
CA ASN A 57 -7.53 2.07 7.50
C ASN A 57 -6.17 1.53 7.05
N THR A 58 -5.80 1.81 5.80
CA THR A 58 -4.66 1.19 5.13
C THR A 58 -3.87 2.26 4.37
N LEU A 59 -2.55 2.16 4.43
CA LEU A 59 -1.63 2.92 3.59
C LEU A 59 -1.25 2.05 2.40
N GLU A 60 -1.49 2.56 1.21
CA GLU A 60 -1.04 1.92 -0.01
C GLU A 60 0.26 2.59 -0.47
N MET A 61 1.21 1.80 -1.00
CA MET A 61 2.52 2.24 -1.44
C MET A 61 3.18 1.28 -2.42
N ASP A 62 4.12 1.80 -3.23
CA ASP A 62 4.80 1.09 -4.30
C ASP A 62 6.29 0.90 -4.00
N LEU A 63 6.81 -0.29 -4.29
CA LEU A 63 8.21 -0.62 -4.12
C LEU A 63 8.96 -0.64 -5.45
N CYS A 64 10.03 0.15 -5.52
CA CYS A 64 11.10 0.06 -6.51
C CYS A 64 12.44 -0.27 -5.83
N ILE A 65 13.50 -0.36 -6.64
CA ILE A 65 14.82 -0.74 -6.14
C ILE A 65 15.89 0.19 -6.70
N SER A 66 16.92 0.49 -5.88
CA SER A 66 18.11 1.23 -6.27
C SER A 66 19.21 0.31 -6.84
N GLY A 67 20.20 0.87 -7.51
CA GLY A 67 21.35 0.13 -8.04
C GLY A 67 22.19 -0.56 -6.97
N ASP A 68 22.18 -0.06 -5.74
CA ASP A 68 22.82 -0.68 -4.58
C ASP A 68 21.84 -1.59 -3.79
N LYS A 69 20.77 -2.07 -4.47
CA LYS A 69 19.83 -3.10 -3.98
C LYS A 69 19.04 -2.71 -2.73
N LYS A 70 18.71 -1.44 -2.57
CA LYS A 70 17.86 -0.95 -1.50
C LYS A 70 16.43 -0.76 -1.98
N VAL A 71 15.45 -1.14 -1.17
CA VAL A 71 14.04 -1.00 -1.48
C VAL A 71 13.58 0.43 -1.20
N VAL A 72 13.12 1.11 -2.26
CA VAL A 72 12.76 2.54 -2.28
C VAL A 72 11.27 2.69 -2.54
N LEU A 73 10.60 3.60 -1.86
CA LEU A 73 9.22 3.97 -2.19
C LEU A 73 9.19 4.78 -3.48
N SER A 74 8.58 4.21 -4.50
CA SER A 74 8.36 4.87 -5.79
C SER A 74 7.42 4.06 -6.66
N HIS A 75 6.45 4.72 -7.28
CA HIS A 75 5.65 4.12 -8.33
C HIS A 75 6.44 3.98 -9.63
N ASP A 76 7.08 5.08 -10.06
CA ASP A 76 7.84 5.10 -11.31
C ASP A 76 9.26 4.56 -11.09
N LYS A 77 9.75 3.78 -12.05
CA LYS A 77 11.12 3.23 -12.07
C LYS A 77 12.19 4.31 -12.28
N TYR A 78 11.77 5.56 -12.57
CA TYR A 78 12.63 6.71 -12.89
C TYR A 78 12.09 7.99 -12.25
N PHE A 79 12.86 9.09 -12.30
CA PHE A 79 12.42 10.41 -11.87
C PHE A 79 11.50 11.03 -12.91
N HIS A 80 10.20 11.09 -12.61
CA HIS A 80 9.18 11.50 -13.55
C HIS A 80 9.14 13.03 -13.72
N PRO A 81 9.10 13.56 -14.96
CA PRO A 81 9.06 15.01 -15.25
C PRO A 81 7.91 15.76 -14.59
N ARG A 82 6.79 15.11 -14.32
CA ARG A 82 5.63 15.76 -13.69
C ARG A 82 5.89 16.28 -12.28
N TYR A 83 6.84 15.70 -11.53
CA TYR A 83 7.02 16.04 -10.12
C TYR A 83 8.49 16.14 -9.67
N ALA A 84 9.45 15.67 -10.46
CA ALA A 84 10.84 15.58 -10.03
C ALA A 84 11.66 16.84 -10.43
N SER A 85 12.66 17.14 -9.61
CA SER A 85 13.74 18.09 -9.88
C SER A 85 15.10 17.46 -9.61
N TYR A 86 16.09 17.84 -10.40
CA TYR A 86 17.49 17.43 -10.21
C TYR A 86 18.07 17.93 -8.87
N PRO A 87 19.22 17.37 -8.42
CA PRO A 87 19.85 17.80 -7.16
C PRO A 87 20.26 19.28 -7.11
N ASP A 88 20.43 19.93 -8.26
CA ASP A 88 20.72 21.37 -8.36
C ASP A 88 19.45 22.25 -8.30
N GLY A 89 18.27 21.64 -8.18
CA GLY A 89 16.96 22.28 -8.13
C GLY A 89 16.33 22.56 -9.48
N THR A 90 17.01 22.24 -10.60
CA THR A 90 16.39 22.38 -11.93
C THR A 90 15.32 21.30 -12.15
N PRO A 91 14.15 21.65 -12.76
CA PRO A 91 13.10 20.66 -12.98
C PRO A 91 13.54 19.62 -14.03
N VAL A 92 13.19 18.37 -13.80
CA VAL A 92 13.22 17.32 -14.83
C VAL A 92 12.16 17.65 -15.89
N LEU A 93 12.52 17.58 -17.20
CA LEU A 93 11.65 17.93 -18.30
C LEU A 93 11.25 16.70 -19.14
N GLU A 94 10.14 16.79 -19.87
CA GLU A 94 9.63 15.69 -20.72
C GLU A 94 10.59 15.26 -21.84
N GLY A 95 11.54 16.05 -22.22
CA GLY A 95 12.55 15.73 -23.27
C GLY A 95 13.87 15.22 -22.70
N ASP A 96 14.03 15.21 -21.39
CA ASP A 96 15.27 14.78 -20.76
C ASP A 96 15.44 13.26 -20.84
N PRO A 97 16.68 12.73 -20.93
CA PRO A 97 16.93 11.31 -20.75
C PRO A 97 16.40 10.84 -19.39
N ARG A 98 15.69 9.71 -19.38
CA ARG A 98 15.17 9.15 -18.14
C ARG A 98 16.30 8.73 -17.20
N THR A 99 16.24 9.17 -15.96
CA THR A 99 17.15 8.75 -14.90
C THR A 99 16.47 7.66 -14.08
N TYR A 100 16.86 6.41 -14.31
CA TYR A 100 16.28 5.25 -13.65
C TYR A 100 16.86 5.06 -12.24
N LEU A 101 16.02 4.62 -11.30
CA LEU A 101 16.42 4.40 -9.91
C LEU A 101 17.46 3.27 -9.79
N TYR A 102 17.31 2.23 -10.60
CA TYR A 102 18.22 1.08 -10.58
C TYR A 102 19.63 1.39 -11.14
N ASP A 103 19.80 2.50 -11.83
CA ASP A 103 21.12 2.98 -12.30
C ASP A 103 21.87 3.78 -11.23
N LEU A 104 21.23 4.12 -10.12
CA LEU A 104 21.78 4.98 -9.08
C LEU A 104 21.85 4.26 -7.73
N PRO A 105 22.90 4.47 -6.93
CA PRO A 105 22.86 4.13 -5.53
C PRO A 105 21.86 5.02 -4.80
N TYR A 106 21.27 4.52 -3.72
CA TYR A 106 20.28 5.27 -2.95
C TYR A 106 20.76 6.65 -2.49
N SER A 107 22.05 6.77 -2.17
CA SER A 107 22.66 8.06 -1.79
C SER A 107 22.56 9.15 -2.87
N GLU A 108 22.44 8.79 -4.14
CA GLU A 108 22.17 9.72 -5.24
C GLU A 108 20.67 9.92 -5.43
N ILE A 109 19.86 8.87 -5.32
CA ILE A 109 18.39 8.95 -5.38
C ILE A 109 17.85 9.97 -4.35
N ALA A 110 18.36 9.93 -3.12
CA ALA A 110 17.96 10.81 -2.03
C ALA A 110 18.31 12.30 -2.21
N LYS A 111 18.96 12.67 -3.31
CA LYS A 111 19.28 14.08 -3.63
C LYS A 111 18.23 14.77 -4.52
N TYR A 112 17.37 13.99 -5.18
CA TYR A 112 16.34 14.52 -6.06
C TYR A 112 15.15 15.00 -5.25
N ASP A 113 14.65 16.21 -5.56
CA ASP A 113 13.40 16.69 -4.99
C ASP A 113 12.21 16.15 -5.83
N VAL A 114 11.26 15.54 -5.15
CA VAL A 114 10.08 14.92 -5.77
C VAL A 114 8.76 15.52 -5.27
N GLY A 115 8.79 16.66 -4.59
CA GLY A 115 7.59 17.24 -3.98
C GLY A 115 7.42 18.74 -4.08
N SER A 116 8.46 19.51 -4.37
CA SER A 116 8.36 20.97 -4.48
C SER A 116 7.71 21.43 -5.78
N LYS A 117 7.80 20.63 -6.87
CA LYS A 117 7.27 20.99 -8.18
C LYS A 117 5.75 20.91 -8.20
N PRO A 118 5.02 22.00 -8.54
CA PRO A 118 3.58 21.94 -8.73
C PRO A 118 3.18 20.95 -9.83
N ASN A 119 2.16 20.15 -9.58
CA ASN A 119 1.59 19.24 -10.57
C ASN A 119 0.17 19.69 -10.93
N PRO A 120 -0.04 20.21 -12.16
CA PRO A 120 -1.36 20.67 -12.59
C PRO A 120 -2.45 19.60 -12.61
N GLY A 121 -2.08 18.32 -12.71
CA GLY A 121 -3.02 17.19 -12.60
C GLY A 121 -3.57 17.02 -11.18
N TRP A 122 -2.91 17.61 -10.18
CA TRP A 122 -3.27 17.50 -8.76
C TRP A 122 -3.28 18.88 -8.10
N PRO A 123 -4.29 19.72 -8.38
CA PRO A 123 -4.28 21.13 -7.96
C PRO A 123 -4.41 21.32 -6.43
N GLU A 124 -4.91 20.33 -5.72
CA GLU A 124 -5.04 20.35 -4.25
C GLU A 124 -3.78 19.86 -3.52
N LYS A 125 -2.83 19.26 -4.28
CA LYS A 125 -1.58 18.72 -3.72
C LYS A 125 -0.73 19.82 -3.11
N LYS A 126 -0.32 19.64 -1.88
CA LYS A 126 0.66 20.52 -1.23
C LYS A 126 2.03 20.30 -1.85
N CYS A 127 2.67 21.41 -2.27
CA CYS A 127 4.06 21.37 -2.71
C CYS A 127 4.97 21.56 -1.51
N LEU A 128 5.82 20.58 -1.25
CA LEU A 128 6.83 20.66 -0.18
C LEU A 128 8.06 19.84 -0.56
N PRO A 129 9.27 20.26 -0.15
CA PRO A 129 10.48 19.51 -0.45
C PRO A 129 10.42 18.11 0.16
N CYS A 130 10.58 17.09 -0.67
CA CYS A 130 10.73 15.72 -0.21
C CYS A 130 11.59 14.91 -1.19
N VAL A 131 12.08 13.78 -0.73
CA VAL A 131 12.91 12.86 -1.49
C VAL A 131 12.31 11.46 -1.46
N LYS A 132 12.65 10.63 -2.44
CA LYS A 132 12.30 9.21 -2.38
C LYS A 132 13.05 8.57 -1.21
N ARG A 133 12.31 7.91 -0.31
CA ARG A 133 12.85 7.31 0.92
C ARG A 133 12.90 5.79 0.81
N LEU A 134 13.69 5.16 1.68
CA LEU A 134 13.63 3.72 1.87
C LEU A 134 12.27 3.33 2.46
N ALA A 135 11.67 2.27 1.93
CA ALA A 135 10.37 1.78 2.39
C ALA A 135 10.38 1.43 3.88
N SER A 136 11.45 0.75 4.35
CA SER A 136 11.61 0.40 5.76
C SER A 136 11.67 1.61 6.70
N GLU A 137 12.28 2.73 6.26
CA GLU A 137 12.35 3.96 7.05
C GLU A 137 10.97 4.61 7.19
N VAL A 138 10.19 4.65 6.10
CA VAL A 138 8.85 5.27 6.12
C VAL A 138 7.89 4.43 6.94
N ILE A 139 7.85 3.11 6.73
CA ILE A 139 6.99 2.21 7.51
C ILE A 139 7.37 2.27 8.99
N GLY A 140 8.66 2.20 9.31
CA GLY A 140 9.14 2.32 10.69
C GLY A 140 8.77 3.66 11.35
N ALA A 141 8.82 4.76 10.60
CA ALA A 141 8.40 6.08 11.09
C ALA A 141 6.88 6.15 11.32
N VAL A 142 6.07 5.54 10.45
CA VAL A 142 4.60 5.44 10.63
C VAL A 142 4.26 4.61 11.87
N GLU A 143 4.89 3.45 12.06
CA GLU A 143 4.68 2.60 13.24
C GLU A 143 5.06 3.33 14.53
N ALA A 144 6.20 4.03 14.54
CA ALA A 144 6.63 4.84 15.68
C ALA A 144 5.64 5.99 15.97
N TYR A 145 5.17 6.67 14.91
CA TYR A 145 4.21 7.78 15.05
C TYR A 145 2.87 7.31 15.63
N THR A 146 2.30 6.21 15.11
CA THR A 146 1.03 5.67 15.59
C THR A 146 1.15 5.22 17.05
N ALA A 147 2.26 4.56 17.42
CA ALA A 147 2.54 4.16 18.79
C ALA A 147 2.66 5.36 19.73
N GLU A 148 3.41 6.42 19.36
CA GLU A 148 3.56 7.65 20.14
C GLU A 148 2.23 8.35 20.37
N LYS A 149 1.36 8.39 19.35
CA LYS A 149 0.05 9.02 19.41
C LYS A 149 -1.04 8.15 20.06
N GLY A 150 -0.75 6.90 20.35
CA GLY A 150 -1.74 5.94 20.85
C GLY A 150 -2.85 5.63 19.83
N LEU A 151 -2.51 5.74 18.51
CA LEU A 151 -3.40 5.41 17.42
C LEU A 151 -3.36 3.89 17.15
N PRO A 152 -4.40 3.32 16.53
CA PRO A 152 -4.35 1.94 16.06
C PRO A 152 -3.17 1.74 15.09
N PRO A 153 -2.50 0.56 15.12
CA PRO A 153 -1.50 0.21 14.13
C PRO A 153 -2.09 0.24 12.71
N MET A 154 -1.32 0.76 11.74
CA MET A 154 -1.77 0.83 10.35
C MET A 154 -1.71 -0.53 9.66
N LYS A 155 -2.62 -0.71 8.70
CA LYS A 155 -2.50 -1.74 7.67
C LYS A 155 -1.73 -1.18 6.48
N TYR A 156 -1.13 -2.06 5.71
CA TYR A 156 -0.33 -1.73 4.54
C TYR A 156 -0.76 -2.58 3.36
N ASN A 157 -0.99 -1.95 2.22
CA ASN A 157 -1.17 -2.62 0.94
C ASN A 157 0.01 -2.19 0.04
N ILE A 158 0.92 -3.12 -0.25
CA ILE A 158 2.23 -2.79 -0.81
C ILE A 158 2.40 -3.47 -2.17
N GLU A 159 2.59 -2.66 -3.22
CA GLU A 159 2.84 -3.17 -4.56
C GLU A 159 4.33 -3.42 -4.78
N ILE A 160 4.66 -4.64 -5.21
CA ILE A 160 5.96 -4.95 -5.79
C ILE A 160 5.87 -4.65 -7.29
N LYS A 161 6.59 -3.60 -7.74
CA LYS A 161 6.58 -3.11 -9.13
C LYS A 161 7.36 -4.03 -10.09
N SER A 162 7.19 -5.36 -9.92
CA SER A 162 7.64 -6.33 -10.92
C SER A 162 6.89 -6.12 -12.22
N ASP A 163 7.60 -6.21 -13.33
CA ASP A 163 7.05 -5.88 -14.64
C ASP A 163 7.72 -6.77 -15.69
N PRO A 164 6.95 -7.66 -16.35
CA PRO A 164 7.49 -8.56 -17.36
C PRO A 164 8.24 -7.87 -18.50
N ASP A 165 7.81 -6.65 -18.86
CA ASP A 165 8.41 -5.88 -19.96
C ASP A 165 9.82 -5.35 -19.63
N TYR A 166 10.19 -5.30 -18.33
CA TYR A 166 11.49 -4.81 -17.87
C TYR A 166 12.36 -5.90 -17.22
N ASP A 167 11.86 -7.15 -17.15
CA ASP A 167 12.50 -8.24 -16.43
C ASP A 167 13.93 -8.54 -16.91
N GLY A 168 14.91 -8.43 -16.02
CA GLY A 168 16.34 -8.56 -16.34
C GLY A 168 16.91 -7.40 -17.17
N GLY A 169 16.12 -6.34 -17.41
CA GLY A 169 16.46 -5.19 -18.24
C GLY A 169 16.07 -5.35 -19.71
N ILE A 170 15.82 -4.24 -20.36
CA ILE A 170 15.59 -4.13 -21.81
C ILE A 170 16.61 -3.16 -22.40
N GLU A 171 16.66 -3.03 -23.76
CA GLU A 171 17.62 -2.12 -24.42
C GLU A 171 17.55 -0.70 -23.85
N GLY A 172 18.65 -0.25 -23.25
CA GLY A 172 18.78 1.07 -22.64
C GLY A 172 18.15 1.23 -21.25
N VAL A 173 17.58 0.17 -20.66
CA VAL A 173 17.02 0.19 -19.30
C VAL A 173 17.57 -0.98 -18.50
N ASN A 174 18.25 -0.68 -17.40
CA ASN A 174 18.73 -1.66 -16.45
C ASN A 174 17.67 -1.91 -15.37
N TRP A 175 17.25 -3.17 -15.17
CA TRP A 175 16.25 -3.57 -14.19
C TRP A 175 16.56 -4.98 -13.68
N PRO A 176 16.30 -5.33 -12.40
CA PRO A 176 16.56 -6.66 -11.90
C PRO A 176 15.59 -7.69 -12.50
N GLU A 177 15.98 -8.96 -12.47
CA GLU A 177 15.05 -10.06 -12.68
C GLU A 177 13.99 -10.09 -11.57
N TYR A 178 12.78 -10.55 -11.90
CA TYR A 178 11.66 -10.53 -10.96
C TYR A 178 11.91 -11.32 -9.68
N HIS A 179 12.67 -12.43 -9.74
CA HIS A 179 13.04 -13.19 -8.54
C HIS A 179 13.93 -12.36 -7.58
N GLU A 180 14.98 -11.73 -8.13
CA GLU A 180 15.88 -10.90 -7.33
C GLU A 180 15.13 -9.73 -6.71
N PHE A 181 14.29 -9.07 -7.51
CA PHE A 181 13.50 -7.94 -7.04
C PHE A 181 12.54 -8.37 -5.93
N THR A 182 11.78 -9.44 -6.16
CA THR A 182 10.85 -9.98 -5.19
C THR A 182 11.55 -10.40 -3.89
N ASP A 183 12.69 -11.11 -3.99
CA ASP A 183 13.45 -11.54 -2.81
C ASP A 183 13.91 -10.36 -1.95
N LEU A 184 14.37 -9.27 -2.56
CA LEU A 184 14.80 -8.07 -1.85
C LEU A 184 13.62 -7.38 -1.14
N CYS A 185 12.46 -7.28 -1.82
CA CYS A 185 11.24 -6.72 -1.24
C CYS A 185 10.76 -7.60 -0.08
N MET A 186 10.66 -8.91 -0.27
CA MET A 186 10.19 -9.83 0.77
C MET A 186 11.11 -9.85 1.99
N ALA A 187 12.43 -9.87 1.80
CA ALA A 187 13.39 -9.80 2.91
C ALA A 187 13.22 -8.53 3.74
N MET A 188 12.95 -7.39 3.09
CA MET A 188 12.66 -6.13 3.78
C MET A 188 11.32 -6.19 4.52
N LEU A 189 10.24 -6.65 3.85
CA LEU A 189 8.88 -6.73 4.43
C LEU A 189 8.83 -7.68 5.63
N ASP A 190 9.45 -8.86 5.54
CA ASP A 190 9.52 -9.83 6.63
C ASP A 190 10.25 -9.26 7.86
N SER A 191 11.29 -8.43 7.64
CA SER A 191 12.02 -7.79 8.72
C SER A 191 11.17 -6.83 9.56
N LEU A 192 10.08 -6.30 9.00
CA LEU A 192 9.17 -5.35 9.65
C LEU A 192 8.12 -6.02 10.55
N GLN A 193 7.92 -7.33 10.43
CA GLN A 193 7.02 -8.13 11.27
C GLN A 193 5.58 -7.59 11.35
N LEU A 194 5.04 -7.12 10.21
CA LEU A 194 3.71 -6.51 10.12
C LEU A 194 2.55 -7.54 10.29
N GLY A 195 2.82 -8.82 10.05
CA GLY A 195 1.84 -9.91 10.18
C GLY A 195 0.60 -9.68 9.29
N ASP A 196 -0.58 -9.95 9.83
CA ASP A 196 -1.87 -9.84 9.12
C ASP A 196 -2.24 -8.40 8.67
N ARG A 197 -1.40 -7.41 9.01
CA ARG A 197 -1.58 -6.02 8.59
C ARG A 197 -0.97 -5.72 7.22
N LEU A 198 -0.27 -6.68 6.61
CA LEU A 198 0.39 -6.57 5.32
C LEU A 198 -0.42 -7.30 4.24
N ILE A 199 -0.75 -6.59 3.18
CA ILE A 199 -1.21 -7.13 1.90
C ILE A 199 -0.10 -6.83 0.89
N ILE A 200 0.29 -7.82 0.09
CA ILE A 200 1.25 -7.67 -1.00
C ILE A 200 0.47 -7.74 -2.30
N GLN A 201 0.53 -6.69 -3.11
CA GLN A 201 -0.13 -6.64 -4.40
C GLN A 201 0.88 -6.60 -5.56
N CYS A 202 0.51 -7.17 -6.69
CA CYS A 202 1.32 -7.16 -7.91
C CYS A 202 0.46 -7.40 -9.15
N PHE A 203 0.86 -6.82 -10.28
CA PHE A 203 0.33 -7.14 -11.61
C PHE A 203 1.00 -8.38 -12.21
N ASP A 204 2.27 -8.61 -11.90
CA ASP A 204 3.06 -9.73 -12.43
C ASP A 204 2.70 -11.04 -11.73
N GLU A 205 1.94 -11.87 -12.42
CA GLU A 205 1.53 -13.19 -11.92
C GLU A 205 2.71 -14.12 -11.59
N ARG A 206 3.86 -13.94 -12.26
CA ARG A 206 5.07 -14.71 -11.96
C ARG A 206 5.61 -14.40 -10.59
N ALA A 207 5.62 -13.09 -10.23
CA ALA A 207 6.03 -12.63 -8.90
C ALA A 207 5.07 -13.13 -7.82
N LEU A 208 3.75 -13.07 -8.06
CA LEU A 208 2.76 -13.58 -7.11
C LEU A 208 2.88 -15.10 -6.90
N ASN A 209 3.02 -15.89 -7.99
CA ASN A 209 3.24 -17.33 -7.91
C ASN A 209 4.53 -17.64 -7.11
N TYR A 210 5.59 -16.89 -7.38
CA TYR A 210 6.86 -17.05 -6.68
C TYR A 210 6.77 -16.70 -5.18
N ILE A 211 6.04 -15.63 -4.82
CA ILE A 211 5.81 -15.29 -3.42
C ILE A 211 4.99 -16.38 -2.74
N HIS A 212 3.91 -16.84 -3.37
CA HIS A 212 3.07 -17.89 -2.81
C HIS A 212 3.85 -19.18 -2.51
N GLU A 213 4.75 -19.59 -3.43
CA GLU A 213 5.55 -20.81 -3.26
C GLU A 213 6.67 -20.64 -2.23
N LYS A 214 7.44 -19.54 -2.31
CA LYS A 214 8.66 -19.36 -1.53
C LYS A 214 8.45 -18.72 -0.17
N TYR A 215 7.44 -17.86 -0.03
CA TYR A 215 7.13 -17.06 1.16
C TYR A 215 5.69 -17.32 1.63
N PRO A 216 5.35 -18.55 2.03
CA PRO A 216 3.96 -18.91 2.36
C PRO A 216 3.46 -18.15 3.60
N GLY A 217 2.16 -17.85 3.60
CA GLY A 217 1.49 -17.20 4.72
C GLY A 217 1.34 -15.69 4.62
N HIS A 218 1.77 -15.09 3.52
CA HIS A 218 1.46 -13.69 3.22
C HIS A 218 0.08 -13.56 2.54
N THR A 219 -0.62 -12.48 2.86
CA THR A 219 -1.86 -12.09 2.17
C THR A 219 -1.51 -11.47 0.83
N LEU A 220 -2.02 -12.05 -0.27
CA LEU A 220 -1.72 -11.64 -1.63
C LEU A 220 -2.93 -11.02 -2.32
N ALA A 221 -2.69 -9.98 -3.12
CA ALA A 221 -3.68 -9.32 -3.95
C ALA A 221 -3.23 -9.32 -5.41
N TYR A 222 -4.09 -9.79 -6.32
CA TYR A 222 -3.81 -9.78 -7.75
C TYR A 222 -4.40 -8.53 -8.40
N LEU A 223 -3.53 -7.64 -8.88
CA LEU A 223 -3.89 -6.42 -9.61
C LEU A 223 -4.28 -6.75 -11.05
N LEU A 224 -5.45 -6.28 -11.47
CA LEU A 224 -5.96 -6.44 -12.83
C LEU A 224 -6.18 -5.08 -13.48
N GLU A 225 -5.51 -4.85 -14.62
CA GLU A 225 -5.64 -3.65 -15.43
C GLU A 225 -6.50 -3.92 -16.68
N GLY A 226 -7.15 -2.87 -17.20
CA GLY A 226 -7.89 -2.89 -18.46
C GLY A 226 -9.40 -3.02 -18.31
N TYR A 227 -10.12 -2.45 -19.28
CA TYR A 227 -11.59 -2.28 -19.26
C TYR A 227 -12.39 -3.55 -19.54
N GLU A 228 -11.78 -4.62 -20.00
CA GLU A 228 -12.45 -5.88 -20.36
C GLU A 228 -11.60 -7.08 -19.94
N THR A 229 -11.01 -7.01 -18.75
CA THR A 229 -10.21 -8.12 -18.25
C THR A 229 -11.12 -9.30 -17.94
N ASP A 230 -10.95 -10.39 -18.68
CA ASP A 230 -11.57 -11.66 -18.34
C ASP A 230 -10.92 -12.19 -17.05
N VAL A 231 -11.69 -12.16 -15.98
CA VAL A 231 -11.22 -12.56 -14.65
C VAL A 231 -10.84 -14.04 -14.60
N GLU A 232 -11.55 -14.91 -15.31
CA GLU A 232 -11.25 -16.35 -15.34
C GLU A 232 -9.93 -16.61 -16.07
N GLU A 233 -9.70 -15.91 -17.21
CA GLU A 233 -8.43 -16.00 -17.93
C GLU A 233 -7.28 -15.47 -17.06
N ALA A 234 -7.45 -14.31 -16.42
CA ALA A 234 -6.44 -13.75 -15.51
C ALA A 234 -6.12 -14.71 -14.37
N MET A 235 -7.13 -15.24 -13.68
CA MET A 235 -6.96 -16.19 -12.58
C MET A 235 -6.29 -17.50 -13.01
N SER A 236 -6.45 -17.91 -14.28
CA SER A 236 -5.81 -19.13 -14.81
C SER A 236 -4.27 -19.05 -14.86
N LYS A 237 -3.69 -17.85 -14.76
CA LYS A 237 -2.24 -17.61 -14.72
C LYS A 237 -1.63 -17.82 -13.34
N LEU A 238 -2.48 -17.83 -12.31
CA LEU A 238 -2.04 -18.09 -10.93
C LEU A 238 -2.11 -19.58 -10.60
N THR A 239 -1.16 -20.03 -9.77
CA THR A 239 -1.12 -21.42 -9.25
C THR A 239 -1.91 -21.59 -7.95
N PHE A 240 -2.54 -20.52 -7.48
CA PHE A 240 -3.28 -20.44 -6.21
C PHE A 240 -4.45 -19.43 -6.35
N THR A 241 -5.33 -19.40 -5.36
CA THR A 241 -6.36 -18.36 -5.24
C THR A 241 -5.88 -17.30 -4.27
N PRO A 242 -5.69 -16.03 -4.69
CA PRO A 242 -5.28 -14.95 -3.79
C PRO A 242 -6.41 -14.58 -2.82
N GLU A 243 -6.09 -14.00 -1.68
CA GLU A 243 -7.08 -13.49 -0.73
C GLU A 243 -7.82 -12.26 -1.24
N TRP A 244 -7.17 -11.50 -2.14
CA TRP A 244 -7.74 -10.29 -2.71
C TRP A 244 -7.62 -10.27 -4.23
N LEU A 245 -8.73 -9.90 -4.88
CA LEU A 245 -8.75 -9.48 -6.28
C LEU A 245 -8.73 -7.95 -6.31
N SER A 246 -7.83 -7.36 -7.11
CA SER A 246 -7.61 -5.91 -7.15
C SER A 246 -7.80 -5.35 -8.56
N PRO A 247 -9.06 -5.29 -9.06
CA PRO A 247 -9.36 -4.78 -10.40
C PRO A 247 -9.37 -3.24 -10.44
N GLU A 248 -9.08 -2.69 -11.63
CA GLU A 248 -9.42 -1.30 -11.97
C GLU A 248 -10.93 -1.10 -11.81
N HIS A 249 -11.35 0.05 -11.27
CA HIS A 249 -12.71 0.27 -10.74
C HIS A 249 -13.83 0.18 -11.80
N SER A 250 -13.55 0.51 -13.07
CA SER A 250 -14.55 0.42 -14.14
C SER A 250 -14.95 -1.03 -14.47
N ASN A 251 -14.09 -2.01 -14.12
CA ASN A 251 -14.37 -3.43 -14.31
C ASN A 251 -15.25 -4.01 -13.20
N VAL A 252 -15.39 -3.31 -12.08
CA VAL A 252 -16.15 -3.82 -10.93
C VAL A 252 -17.64 -3.72 -11.20
N ASN A 253 -18.28 -4.88 -11.28
CA ASN A 253 -19.71 -5.07 -11.47
C ASN A 253 -20.22 -6.23 -10.61
N GLU A 254 -21.53 -6.50 -10.65
CA GLU A 254 -22.13 -7.59 -9.86
C GLU A 254 -21.54 -8.98 -10.21
N GLU A 255 -21.21 -9.22 -11.49
CA GLU A 255 -20.67 -10.49 -11.97
C GLU A 255 -19.24 -10.74 -11.41
N LEU A 256 -18.38 -9.72 -11.45
CA LEU A 256 -17.02 -9.80 -10.88
C LEU A 256 -17.09 -9.98 -9.36
N MET A 257 -17.96 -9.23 -8.66
CA MET A 257 -18.15 -9.37 -7.22
C MET A 257 -18.62 -10.78 -6.85
N GLN A 258 -19.60 -11.32 -7.60
CA GLN A 258 -20.08 -12.68 -7.38
C GLN A 258 -18.97 -13.72 -7.62
N TYR A 259 -18.21 -13.58 -8.72
CA TYR A 259 -17.07 -14.45 -9.00
C TYR A 259 -16.05 -14.44 -7.88
N ALA A 260 -15.63 -13.26 -7.42
CA ALA A 260 -14.66 -13.14 -6.35
C ALA A 260 -15.14 -13.81 -5.04
N HIS A 261 -16.37 -13.54 -4.64
CA HIS A 261 -16.94 -14.08 -3.41
C HIS A 261 -17.16 -15.60 -3.49
N ASP A 262 -17.59 -16.14 -4.63
CA ASP A 262 -17.76 -17.59 -4.84
C ASP A 262 -16.43 -18.34 -4.74
N HIS A 263 -15.32 -17.66 -5.04
CA HIS A 263 -13.96 -18.21 -4.91
C HIS A 263 -13.28 -17.83 -3.58
N GLY A 264 -14.01 -17.20 -2.65
CA GLY A 264 -13.49 -16.83 -1.31
C GLY A 264 -12.55 -15.63 -1.29
N MET A 265 -12.49 -14.86 -2.39
CA MET A 265 -11.70 -13.64 -2.50
C MET A 265 -12.48 -12.42 -2.01
N LYS A 266 -11.75 -11.42 -1.51
CA LYS A 266 -12.24 -10.06 -1.28
C LYS A 266 -11.87 -9.18 -2.48
N VAL A 267 -12.58 -8.06 -2.64
CA VAL A 267 -12.29 -7.10 -3.72
C VAL A 267 -11.77 -5.80 -3.14
N VAL A 268 -10.60 -5.38 -3.61
CA VAL A 268 -10.05 -4.03 -3.42
C VAL A 268 -9.90 -3.38 -4.79
N THR A 269 -10.43 -2.18 -4.97
CA THR A 269 -10.42 -1.55 -6.31
C THR A 269 -9.73 -0.19 -6.33
N TRP A 270 -9.18 0.19 -7.47
CA TRP A 270 -8.30 1.35 -7.69
C TRP A 270 -8.53 1.98 -9.07
N THR A 271 -8.14 3.25 -9.34
CA THR A 271 -7.99 4.29 -8.34
C THR A 271 -9.24 5.16 -8.39
N VAL A 272 -9.94 5.32 -7.28
CA VAL A 272 -11.28 5.92 -7.25
C VAL A 272 -11.24 7.27 -6.57
N ASP A 273 -11.48 8.35 -7.33
CA ASP A 273 -11.44 9.73 -6.84
C ASP A 273 -12.79 10.45 -6.90
N ASP A 274 -13.75 9.93 -7.70
CA ASP A 274 -15.09 10.45 -7.82
C ASP A 274 -16.02 9.89 -6.72
N LYS A 275 -16.76 10.77 -6.04
CA LYS A 275 -17.63 10.38 -4.92
C LYS A 275 -18.83 9.53 -5.35
N ASP A 276 -19.36 9.73 -6.54
CA ASP A 276 -20.49 8.92 -7.00
C ASP A 276 -20.03 7.52 -7.39
N GLU A 277 -18.83 7.40 -7.95
CA GLU A 277 -18.19 6.12 -8.20
C GLU A 277 -17.86 5.38 -6.89
N MET A 278 -17.35 6.09 -5.86
CA MET A 278 -17.18 5.51 -4.52
C MET A 278 -18.49 4.94 -3.98
N ARG A 279 -19.61 5.66 -4.09
CA ARG A 279 -20.93 5.19 -3.66
C ARG A 279 -21.39 3.97 -4.44
N ARG A 280 -21.18 3.95 -5.76
CA ARG A 280 -21.51 2.80 -6.62
C ARG A 280 -20.77 1.55 -6.14
N LEU A 281 -19.48 1.65 -5.94
CA LEU A 281 -18.64 0.53 -5.53
C LEU A 281 -18.97 0.04 -4.11
N ILE A 282 -19.22 0.94 -3.16
CA ILE A 282 -19.68 0.57 -1.82
C ILE A 282 -21.04 -0.13 -1.91
N GLY A 283 -21.94 0.34 -2.79
CA GLY A 283 -23.24 -0.29 -3.05
C GLY A 283 -23.12 -1.70 -3.62
N LEU A 284 -22.08 -2.01 -4.40
CA LEU A 284 -21.76 -3.34 -4.89
C LEU A 284 -21.13 -4.25 -3.81
N GLY A 285 -20.67 -3.67 -2.70
CA GLY A 285 -20.12 -4.43 -1.57
C GLY A 285 -18.62 -4.64 -1.58
N VAL A 286 -17.85 -3.81 -2.32
CA VAL A 286 -16.37 -3.92 -2.32
C VAL A 286 -15.81 -3.77 -0.89
N GLU A 287 -14.85 -4.61 -0.54
CA GLU A 287 -14.27 -4.62 0.79
C GLU A 287 -13.27 -3.48 1.01
N ALA A 288 -12.63 -2.99 -0.05
CA ALA A 288 -11.68 -1.89 0.04
C ALA A 288 -11.68 -1.02 -1.22
N ILE A 289 -11.37 0.26 -1.04
CA ILE A 289 -11.19 1.23 -2.12
C ILE A 289 -9.87 1.97 -1.92
N ILE A 290 -9.06 2.03 -2.98
CA ILE A 290 -7.82 2.80 -3.06
C ILE A 290 -8.11 4.14 -3.74
N SER A 291 -7.79 5.27 -3.07
CA SER A 291 -8.07 6.63 -3.56
C SER A 291 -6.89 7.57 -3.38
N ASN A 292 -6.69 8.46 -4.37
CA ASN A 292 -5.77 9.59 -4.27
C ASN A 292 -6.25 10.66 -3.28
N TYR A 293 -7.56 10.67 -3.00
CA TYR A 293 -8.23 11.60 -2.08
C TYR A 293 -8.90 10.84 -0.93
N PRO A 294 -8.12 10.29 0.00
CA PRO A 294 -8.66 9.50 1.10
C PRO A 294 -9.61 10.29 2.02
N ASP A 295 -9.49 11.61 2.08
CA ASP A 295 -10.42 12.50 2.77
C ASP A 295 -11.83 12.44 2.15
N ARG A 296 -11.94 12.47 0.81
CA ARG A 296 -13.21 12.33 0.08
C ARG A 296 -13.83 10.94 0.28
N LEU A 297 -12.98 9.91 0.24
CA LEU A 297 -13.43 8.53 0.47
C LEU A 297 -13.93 8.34 1.90
N LEU A 298 -13.26 8.93 2.89
CA LEU A 298 -13.71 8.93 4.28
C LEU A 298 -15.07 9.62 4.44
N GLU A 299 -15.31 10.77 3.77
CA GLU A 299 -16.61 11.42 3.77
C GLU A 299 -17.69 10.48 3.26
N VAL A 300 -17.47 9.82 2.11
CA VAL A 300 -18.46 8.91 1.51
C VAL A 300 -18.68 7.68 2.39
N VAL A 301 -17.63 7.03 2.88
CA VAL A 301 -17.77 5.84 3.75
C VAL A 301 -18.52 6.15 5.04
N ASN A 302 -18.39 7.37 5.59
CA ASN A 302 -19.10 7.81 6.79
C ASN A 302 -20.59 8.07 6.55
N GLU A 303 -21.08 8.08 5.31
CA GLU A 303 -22.52 8.09 4.98
C GLU A 303 -23.19 6.73 5.34
N TYR A 304 -22.41 5.66 5.51
CA TYR A 304 -22.89 4.31 5.76
C TYR A 304 -22.73 3.92 7.25
N PRO A 305 -23.61 3.05 7.77
CA PRO A 305 -23.49 2.60 9.15
C PRO A 305 -22.23 1.75 9.35
N LEU A 306 -21.63 1.83 10.53
CA LEU A 306 -20.55 0.95 10.93
C LEU A 306 -21.07 -0.49 11.12
N LYS A 307 -20.32 -1.47 10.66
CA LYS A 307 -20.58 -2.92 10.83
C LYS A 307 -20.34 -3.42 12.25
#